data_cf0f4c17dcc2d1f0d384f4b93e93f4b5
#
_entry.id   cf0f4c17dcc2d1f0d384f4b93e93f4b5
#
_cell.length_a   1.000
_cell.length_b   1.000
_cell.length_c   1.000
_cell.angle_alpha   90.00
_cell.angle_beta   90.00
_cell.angle_gamma   90.00
#
_symmetry.space_group_name_H-M   'P 1'
#
loop_
_entity.id
_entity.type
_entity.pdbx_description
1 polymer ?
#
loop_
_entity_poly.entity_id
_entity_poly.type
_entity_poly.pdbx_seq_one_letter_code
_entity_poly.pdbx_strand_id
1 'polypeptide(L)'
;MSVIGSFNNSGSPVIEIEVSGPLTQPTKFTALVDTGFSGFLLLPLLEAFPVGLILRGTMGLTLADGSNQVKLTCLGMVHFNGQEQLGLVIIEWKSTDVLVGMDFLRKFKKQLTVDPVHGKVELSEAVPPILPPAAQIL
;
A
#
# COMPACT_ATOMS: atom_id res chain seq x y z
N MET A 1 -12.16 -1.43 -13.10
CA MET A 1 -13.10 -1.87 -12.05
C MET A 1 -12.72 -1.23 -10.73
N SER A 2 -13.69 -0.69 -10.01
CA SER A 2 -13.48 -0.06 -8.71
C SER A 2 -13.46 -1.09 -7.59
N VAL A 3 -12.65 -0.83 -6.57
CA VAL A 3 -12.64 -1.58 -5.32
C VAL A 3 -13.10 -0.65 -4.21
N ILE A 4 -14.10 -1.08 -3.46
CA ILE A 4 -14.64 -0.31 -2.35
C ILE A 4 -13.94 -0.74 -1.07
N GLY A 5 -13.39 0.22 -0.36
CA GLY A 5 -12.86 0.05 0.97
C GLY A 5 -13.87 0.49 2.02
N SER A 6 -13.36 0.71 3.21
CA SER A 6 -14.16 1.16 4.34
C SER A 6 -13.30 2.02 5.26
N PHE A 7 -13.91 2.57 6.31
CA PHE A 7 -13.17 3.21 7.39
C PHE A 7 -13.08 2.24 8.56
N ASN A 8 -11.90 2.19 9.18
CA ASN A 8 -11.75 1.41 10.42
C ASN A 8 -12.29 2.21 11.63
N ASN A 9 -12.16 1.62 12.82
CA ASN A 9 -12.68 2.26 14.05
C ASN A 9 -11.99 3.58 14.38
N SER A 10 -10.79 3.80 13.85
CA SER A 10 -10.05 5.06 14.04
C SER A 10 -10.36 6.10 12.96
N GLY A 11 -11.24 5.79 12.03
CA GLY A 11 -11.61 6.69 10.94
C GLY A 11 -10.62 6.72 9.78
N SER A 12 -9.74 5.74 9.68
CA SER A 12 -8.77 5.66 8.58
C SER A 12 -9.30 4.80 7.43
N PRO A 13 -8.98 5.16 6.17
CA PRO A 13 -9.41 4.36 5.03
C PRO A 13 -8.62 3.05 4.95
N VAL A 14 -9.34 1.95 4.79
CA VAL A 14 -8.75 0.61 4.69
C VAL A 14 -9.29 -0.14 3.49
N ILE A 15 -8.47 -1.06 2.99
CA ILE A 15 -8.84 -1.99 1.90
C ILE A 15 -8.40 -3.40 2.27
N GLU A 16 -9.00 -4.38 1.62
CA GLU A 16 -8.58 -5.77 1.76
C GLU A 16 -7.59 -6.12 0.65
N ILE A 17 -6.47 -6.73 1.05
CA ILE A 17 -5.46 -7.23 0.13
C ILE A 17 -5.08 -8.65 0.52
N GLU A 18 -4.39 -9.34 -0.38
CA GLU A 18 -3.75 -10.62 -0.06
C GLU A 18 -2.27 -10.52 -0.41
N VAL A 19 -1.42 -11.13 0.41
CA VAL A 19 0.03 -11.10 0.24
C VAL A 19 0.56 -12.53 0.31
N SER A 20 1.45 -12.86 -0.62
CA SER A 20 2.11 -14.16 -0.64
C SER A 20 3.61 -14.03 -0.87
N GLY A 21 4.34 -15.02 -0.39
CA GLY A 21 5.72 -15.29 -0.80
C GLY A 21 5.75 -16.23 -2.00
N PRO A 22 6.96 -16.66 -2.44
CA PRO A 22 7.10 -17.47 -3.65
C PRO A 22 6.54 -18.88 -3.53
N LEU A 23 6.45 -19.41 -2.31
CA LEU A 23 6.05 -20.79 -2.07
C LEU A 23 4.86 -20.90 -1.09
N THR A 24 4.17 -19.79 -0.86
CA THR A 24 3.10 -19.75 0.14
C THR A 24 1.77 -19.37 -0.50
N GLN A 25 0.70 -19.78 0.15
CA GLN A 25 -0.64 -19.35 -0.21
C GLN A 25 -0.86 -17.89 0.23
N PRO A 26 -1.67 -17.12 -0.49
CA PRO A 26 -1.95 -15.75 -0.09
C PRO A 26 -2.59 -15.66 1.30
N THR A 27 -2.13 -14.68 2.07
CA THR A 27 -2.68 -14.33 3.38
C THR A 27 -3.45 -13.03 3.25
N LYS A 28 -4.65 -12.97 3.82
CA LYS A 28 -5.50 -11.77 3.79
C LYS A 28 -5.07 -10.77 4.85
N PHE A 29 -5.07 -9.50 4.46
CA PHE A 29 -4.81 -8.37 5.37
C PHE A 29 -5.79 -7.26 5.10
N THR A 30 -6.16 -6.57 6.17
CA THR A 30 -6.81 -5.26 6.08
C THR A 30 -5.72 -4.21 6.18
N ALA A 31 -5.54 -3.44 5.13
CA ALA A 31 -4.46 -2.47 5.02
C ALA A 31 -4.97 -1.04 5.07
N LEU A 32 -4.29 -0.19 5.84
CA LEU A 32 -4.52 1.25 5.78
C LEU A 32 -3.99 1.79 4.46
N VAL A 33 -4.77 2.63 3.80
CA VAL A 33 -4.29 3.36 2.62
C VAL A 33 -3.70 4.67 3.12
N ASP A 34 -2.37 4.73 3.16
CA ASP A 34 -1.62 5.86 3.72
C ASP A 34 -0.86 6.59 2.62
N THR A 35 -1.38 7.73 2.17
CA THR A 35 -0.76 8.53 1.12
C THR A 35 0.51 9.24 1.59
N GLY A 36 0.74 9.32 2.91
CA GLY A 36 1.99 9.81 3.48
C GLY A 36 3.12 8.79 3.44
N PHE A 37 2.79 7.54 3.16
CA PHE A 37 3.77 6.46 2.97
C PHE A 37 4.08 6.36 1.47
N SER A 38 5.34 6.56 1.10
CA SER A 38 5.75 6.53 -0.31
C SER A 38 5.91 5.12 -0.88
N GLY A 39 6.00 4.11 -0.02
CA GLY A 39 6.30 2.74 -0.42
C GLY A 39 5.12 1.95 -0.95
N PHE A 40 5.38 0.67 -1.18
CA PHE A 40 4.41 -0.28 -1.70
C PHE A 40 3.59 -0.92 -0.58
N LEU A 41 4.25 -1.62 0.33
CA LEU A 41 3.62 -2.34 1.43
C LEU A 41 4.50 -2.28 2.66
N LEU A 42 3.90 -2.07 3.81
CA LEU A 42 4.54 -2.17 5.11
C LEU A 42 3.79 -3.20 5.94
N LEU A 43 4.51 -4.20 6.46
CA LEU A 43 3.95 -5.23 7.32
C LEU A 43 4.62 -5.20 8.70
N PRO A 44 3.84 -5.34 9.77
CA PRO A 44 4.40 -5.64 11.08
C PRO A 44 5.15 -6.99 11.03
N LEU A 45 6.24 -7.09 11.79
CA LEU A 45 7.07 -8.29 11.76
C LEU A 45 6.28 -9.57 12.06
N LEU A 46 5.41 -9.53 13.06
CA LEU A 46 4.64 -10.72 13.44
C LEU A 46 3.66 -11.14 12.35
N GLU A 47 3.14 -10.18 11.58
CA GLU A 47 2.25 -10.47 10.45
C GLU A 47 3.02 -10.96 9.23
N ALA A 48 4.25 -10.47 9.05
CA ALA A 48 5.09 -10.83 7.91
C ALA A 48 5.66 -12.25 8.04
N PHE A 49 5.97 -12.67 9.25
CA PHE A 49 6.67 -13.92 9.50
C PHE A 49 6.00 -15.15 8.86
N PRO A 50 4.68 -15.37 9.04
CA PRO A 50 4.02 -16.54 8.45
C PRO A 50 3.78 -16.43 6.94
N VAL A 51 3.95 -15.24 6.34
CA VAL A 51 3.69 -15.06 4.90
C VAL A 51 4.76 -15.71 4.04
N GLY A 52 5.98 -15.87 4.57
CA GLY A 52 7.07 -16.52 3.83
C GLY A 52 7.68 -15.66 2.74
N LEU A 53 7.91 -14.38 3.05
CA LEU A 53 8.49 -13.43 2.10
C LEU A 53 9.99 -13.70 1.88
N ILE A 54 10.48 -13.29 0.71
CA ILE A 54 11.91 -13.36 0.40
C ILE A 54 12.61 -12.14 1.00
N LEU A 55 13.61 -12.38 1.86
CA LEU A 55 14.44 -11.29 2.39
C LEU A 55 15.23 -10.65 1.23
N ARG A 56 15.07 -9.34 1.07
CA ARG A 56 15.74 -8.56 0.05
C ARG A 56 17.00 -7.89 0.59
N GLY A 57 16.91 -7.32 1.79
CA GLY A 57 17.99 -6.58 2.40
C GLY A 57 17.51 -5.60 3.44
N THR A 58 18.18 -4.47 3.52
CA THR A 58 17.84 -3.39 4.45
C THR A 58 17.73 -2.08 3.69
N MET A 59 16.97 -1.14 4.27
CA MET A 59 16.93 0.22 3.79
C MET A 59 17.04 1.18 4.96
N GLY A 60 17.69 2.32 4.72
CA GLY A 60 17.75 3.40 5.71
C GLY A 60 16.57 4.34 5.54
N LEU A 61 16.01 4.76 6.66
CA LEU A 61 14.98 5.80 6.71
C LEU A 61 15.47 6.92 7.61
N THR A 62 15.36 8.16 7.13
CA THR A 62 15.61 9.35 7.94
C THR A 62 14.27 9.86 8.45
N LEU A 63 14.13 9.95 9.76
CA LEU A 63 12.92 10.43 10.40
C LEU A 63 12.90 11.96 10.46
N ALA A 64 11.72 12.51 10.76
CA ALA A 64 11.53 13.95 10.83
C ALA A 64 12.44 14.64 11.87
N ASP A 65 12.86 13.91 12.92
CA ASP A 65 13.77 14.42 13.95
C ASP A 65 15.24 14.31 13.56
N GLY A 66 15.55 13.86 12.34
CA GLY A 66 16.90 13.68 11.84
C GLY A 66 17.54 12.34 12.19
N SER A 67 16.88 11.50 13.00
CA SER A 67 17.40 10.18 13.32
C SER A 67 17.28 9.24 12.13
N ASN A 68 18.18 8.24 12.08
CA ASN A 68 18.18 7.22 11.05
C ASN A 68 17.71 5.90 11.63
N GLN A 69 16.87 5.20 10.87
CA GLN A 69 16.45 3.83 11.18
C GLN A 69 16.78 2.92 10.03
N VAL A 70 17.13 1.67 10.35
CA VAL A 70 17.34 0.62 9.36
C VAL A 70 16.16 -0.34 9.45
N LYS A 71 15.51 -0.59 8.31
CA LYS A 71 14.38 -1.50 8.20
C LYS A 71 14.74 -2.69 7.34
N LEU A 72 14.24 -3.86 7.70
CA LEU A 72 14.31 -5.03 6.82
C LEU A 72 13.35 -4.84 5.65
N THR A 73 13.79 -5.29 4.48
CA THR A 73 12.95 -5.27 3.27
C THR A 73 12.86 -6.66 2.69
N CYS A 74 11.69 -6.99 2.19
CA CYS A 74 11.40 -8.26 1.55
C CYS A 74 10.77 -8.01 0.18
N LEU A 75 10.75 -9.02 -0.66
CA LEU A 75 9.92 -9.05 -1.86
C LEU A 75 8.66 -9.85 -1.54
N GLY A 76 7.53 -9.31 -1.94
CA GLY A 76 6.25 -9.98 -1.76
C GLY A 76 5.35 -9.75 -2.95
N MET A 77 4.47 -10.70 -3.19
CA MET A 77 3.43 -10.59 -4.21
C MET A 77 2.15 -10.12 -3.55
N VAL A 78 1.61 -9.01 -4.03
CA VAL A 78 0.32 -8.51 -3.55
C VAL A 78 -0.74 -8.81 -4.60
N HIS A 79 -1.84 -9.38 -4.14
CA HIS A 79 -3.01 -9.69 -4.95
C HIS A 79 -4.11 -8.71 -4.57
N PHE A 80 -4.58 -7.99 -5.54
CA PHE A 80 -5.59 -6.96 -5.34
C PHE A 80 -6.44 -6.81 -6.58
N ASN A 81 -7.76 -6.92 -6.44
CA ASN A 81 -8.72 -6.72 -7.53
C ASN A 81 -8.42 -7.60 -8.76
N GLY A 82 -8.06 -8.87 -8.53
CA GLY A 82 -7.75 -9.80 -9.61
C GLY A 82 -6.41 -9.56 -10.30
N GLN A 83 -5.59 -8.64 -9.79
CA GLN A 83 -4.27 -8.34 -10.31
C GLN A 83 -3.21 -8.73 -9.29
N GLU A 84 -2.00 -8.94 -9.78
CA GLU A 84 -0.84 -9.27 -8.95
C GLU A 84 0.30 -8.33 -9.26
N GLN A 85 0.96 -7.82 -8.21
CA GLN A 85 2.15 -6.99 -8.36
C GLN A 85 3.21 -7.43 -7.36
N LEU A 86 4.41 -7.65 -7.86
CA LEU A 86 5.58 -7.87 -7.02
C LEU A 86 6.10 -6.52 -6.55
N GLY A 87 6.41 -6.42 -5.27
CA GLY A 87 6.91 -5.16 -4.74
C GLY A 87 7.75 -5.33 -3.50
N LEU A 88 8.33 -4.20 -3.08
CA LEU A 88 9.16 -4.13 -1.89
C LEU A 88 8.27 -4.01 -0.65
N VAL A 89 8.47 -4.91 0.28
CA VAL A 89 7.74 -4.93 1.56
C VAL A 89 8.70 -4.48 2.65
N ILE A 90 8.33 -3.41 3.34
CA ILE A 90 9.08 -2.93 4.50
C ILE A 90 8.55 -3.62 5.74
N ILE A 91 9.45 -4.19 6.54
CA ILE A 91 9.10 -4.87 7.78
C ILE A 91 9.28 -3.89 8.94
N GLU A 92 8.20 -3.68 9.69
CA GLU A 92 8.19 -2.76 10.82
C GLU A 92 8.05 -3.52 12.13
N TRP A 93 9.01 -3.32 13.03
CA TRP A 93 9.06 -4.02 14.30
C TRP A 93 7.99 -3.56 15.30
N LYS A 94 7.65 -2.27 15.26
CA LYS A 94 6.82 -1.63 16.28
C LYS A 94 5.40 -1.34 15.85
N SER A 95 5.09 -1.47 14.56
CA SER A 95 3.75 -1.19 14.04
C SER A 95 2.84 -2.39 14.25
N THR A 96 1.56 -2.12 14.44
CA THR A 96 0.50 -3.12 14.40
C THR A 96 -0.32 -3.02 13.12
N ASP A 97 -0.07 -1.97 12.32
CA ASP A 97 -0.86 -1.67 11.12
C ASP A 97 -0.14 -2.14 9.86
N VAL A 98 -0.92 -2.68 8.94
CA VAL A 98 -0.49 -2.95 7.57
C VAL A 98 -0.77 -1.70 6.75
N LEU A 99 0.23 -1.19 6.03
CA LEU A 99 0.08 0.01 5.22
C LEU A 99 0.32 -0.29 3.74
N VAL A 100 -0.50 0.30 2.89
CA VAL A 100 -0.22 0.43 1.47
C VAL A 100 -0.05 1.92 1.17
N GLY A 101 0.90 2.27 0.32
CA GLY A 101 1.28 3.65 0.09
C GLY A 101 1.19 4.08 -1.38
N MET A 102 1.90 5.14 -1.69
CA MET A 102 1.85 5.74 -3.03
C MET A 102 2.34 4.79 -4.12
N ASP A 103 3.36 3.97 -3.82
CA ASP A 103 3.86 3.02 -4.81
C ASP A 103 2.86 1.89 -5.10
N PHE A 104 2.07 1.51 -4.10
CA PHE A 104 0.95 0.58 -4.29
C PHE A 104 -0.05 1.14 -5.31
N LEU A 105 -0.47 2.38 -5.12
CA LEU A 105 -1.42 3.03 -6.03
C LEU A 105 -0.84 3.11 -7.45
N ARG A 106 0.45 3.43 -7.56
CA ARG A 106 1.14 3.54 -8.85
C ARG A 106 1.21 2.18 -9.56
N LYS A 107 1.62 1.12 -8.86
CA LYS A 107 1.76 -0.20 -9.44
C LYS A 107 0.43 -0.80 -9.88
N PHE A 108 -0.61 -0.62 -9.09
CA PHE A 108 -1.95 -1.09 -9.44
C PHE A 108 -2.73 -0.11 -10.32
N LYS A 109 -2.15 1.05 -10.62
CA LYS A 109 -2.75 2.09 -11.46
C LYS A 109 -4.13 2.51 -10.96
N LYS A 110 -4.21 2.80 -9.67
CA LYS A 110 -5.43 3.20 -9.00
C LYS A 110 -5.35 4.64 -8.53
N GLN A 111 -6.50 5.31 -8.54
CA GLN A 111 -6.69 6.55 -7.81
C GLN A 111 -7.54 6.29 -6.58
N LEU A 112 -7.27 7.03 -5.52
CA LEU A 112 -7.96 6.91 -4.25
C LEU A 112 -8.97 8.04 -4.10
N THR A 113 -10.21 7.69 -3.76
CA THR A 113 -11.23 8.65 -3.34
C THR A 113 -11.60 8.36 -1.91
N VAL A 114 -11.48 9.38 -1.05
CA VAL A 114 -11.86 9.28 0.36
C VAL A 114 -12.87 10.38 0.65
N ASP A 115 -14.07 9.98 1.04
CA ASP A 115 -15.15 10.90 1.39
C ASP A 115 -15.69 10.49 2.77
N PRO A 116 -15.16 11.09 3.84
CA PRO A 116 -15.60 10.74 5.20
C PRO A 116 -17.02 11.23 5.50
N VAL A 117 -17.52 12.24 4.78
CA VAL A 117 -18.88 12.74 4.97
C VAL A 117 -19.90 11.69 4.56
N HIS A 118 -19.66 11.01 3.45
CA HIS A 118 -20.56 9.97 2.93
C HIS A 118 -20.06 8.56 3.22
N GLY A 119 -19.00 8.41 4.03
CA GLY A 119 -18.46 7.11 4.40
C GLY A 119 -17.86 6.34 3.24
N LYS A 120 -17.30 7.02 2.25
CA LYS A 120 -16.85 6.38 1.01
C LYS A 120 -15.33 6.29 0.93
N VAL A 121 -14.84 5.07 0.69
CA VAL A 121 -13.45 4.80 0.30
C VAL A 121 -13.49 3.98 -0.97
N GLU A 122 -12.80 4.43 -2.01
CA GLU A 122 -12.82 3.75 -3.30
C GLU A 122 -11.47 3.88 -3.99
N LEU A 123 -10.99 2.74 -4.52
CA LEU A 123 -9.88 2.69 -5.45
C LEU A 123 -10.43 2.38 -6.84
N SER A 124 -10.33 3.34 -7.73
CA SER A 124 -10.80 3.23 -9.11
C SER A 124 -9.64 3.31 -10.08
N GLU A 125 -9.88 2.94 -11.33
CA GLU A 125 -8.85 3.04 -12.36
C GLU A 125 -8.37 4.48 -12.48
N ALA A 126 -7.05 4.67 -12.47
CA ALA A 126 -6.46 5.97 -12.71
C ALA A 126 -6.77 6.42 -14.13
N VAL A 127 -7.24 7.65 -14.27
CA VAL A 127 -7.55 8.24 -15.58
C VAL A 127 -6.54 9.34 -15.89
N PRO A 128 -6.18 9.55 -17.18
CA PRO A 128 -5.30 10.65 -17.52
C PRO A 128 -5.92 11.99 -17.11
N PRO A 129 -5.11 12.94 -16.63
CA PRO A 129 -5.63 14.28 -16.30
C PRO A 129 -6.17 14.96 -17.54
N ILE A 130 -7.27 15.72 -17.37
CA ILE A 130 -7.83 16.55 -18.43
C ILE A 130 -6.99 17.82 -18.47
N LEU A 131 -6.36 18.09 -19.62
CA LEU A 131 -5.57 19.31 -19.80
C LEU A 131 -6.49 20.53 -20.01
N PRO A 132 -6.14 21.70 -19.44
CA PRO A 132 -6.88 22.92 -19.73
C PRO A 132 -6.82 23.26 -21.22
N PRO A 133 -7.86 23.87 -21.80
CA PRO A 133 -7.87 24.21 -23.23
C PRO A 133 -6.65 25.01 -23.67
N ALA A 134 -6.17 25.97 -22.86
CA ALA A 134 -4.99 26.79 -23.18
C ALA A 134 -3.73 25.93 -23.32
N ALA A 135 -3.58 24.84 -22.55
CA ALA A 135 -2.46 23.94 -22.65
C ALA A 135 -2.56 23.03 -23.88
N GLN A 136 -3.76 22.78 -24.38
CA GLN A 136 -4.00 21.93 -25.54
C GLN A 136 -3.67 22.63 -26.86
N ILE A 137 -3.62 23.96 -26.84
CA ILE A 137 -3.31 24.78 -28.04
C ILE A 137 -1.81 24.82 -28.31
N LEU A 138 -1.01 24.60 -27.28
CA LEU A 138 0.44 24.64 -27.39
C LEU A 138 1.00 23.28 -27.84
#